data_e7951b32a4ef1bd58e2b7cf7e6e79266
#
_entry.id   e7951b32a4ef1bd58e2b7cf7e6e79266
#
_cell.length_a   1.000
_cell.length_b   1.000
_cell.length_c   1.000
_cell.angle_alpha   90.00
_cell.angle_beta   90.00
_cell.angle_gamma   90.00
#
_symmetry.space_group_name_H-M   'P 1'
#
loop_
_entity.id
_entity.type
_entity.pdbx_description
1 polymer ?
#
loop_
_entity_poly.entity_id
_entity_poly.type
_entity_poly.pdbx_seq_one_letter_code
_entity_poly.pdbx_strand_id
1 'polypeptide(L)'
;MRLVLDWDGTVTVADSMDLIVREFGDADLVDRYSDAFIDDSKPLPVTLQHVIETELATIKTPLDEVVAWLLEKVELRPGFLDLVERERPLLLSSNLRQLIEPVLAHYGVEADLIANELVADDSSGWRIQIDGEICPVCGERCKRQRLPAGEITYVGNGYSDRCPALASSRIFARCGLARYLDSIGAPYEPFGDFHQIAAALGRDA
;
A
#
# COMPACT_ATOMS: atom_id res chain seq x y z
N MET A 1 -1.35 -20.64 -6.68
CA MET A 1 -0.97 -19.24 -6.93
C MET A 1 -1.71 -18.37 -5.93
N ARG A 2 -1.02 -17.56 -5.12
CA ARG A 2 -1.63 -16.66 -4.11
C ARG A 2 -1.73 -15.26 -4.68
N LEU A 3 -2.92 -14.63 -4.59
CA LEU A 3 -3.10 -13.22 -4.95
C LEU A 3 -2.71 -12.35 -3.76
N VAL A 4 -1.85 -11.36 -3.99
CA VAL A 4 -1.38 -10.38 -3.00
C VAL A 4 -1.65 -8.98 -3.53
N LEU A 5 -2.37 -8.19 -2.76
CA LEU A 5 -2.76 -6.83 -3.14
C LEU A 5 -2.10 -5.82 -2.18
N ASP A 6 -1.53 -4.78 -2.74
CA ASP A 6 -1.25 -3.55 -2.02
C ASP A 6 -2.55 -2.81 -1.66
N TRP A 7 -2.49 -1.87 -0.71
CA TRP A 7 -3.66 -1.13 -0.22
C TRP A 7 -3.77 0.27 -0.86
N ASP A 8 -2.85 1.17 -0.52
CA ASP A 8 -2.93 2.58 -0.89
C ASP A 8 -2.73 2.82 -2.38
N GLY A 9 -3.69 3.49 -3.04
CA GLY A 9 -3.67 3.71 -4.49
C GLY A 9 -3.85 2.44 -5.33
N THR A 10 -3.95 1.26 -4.71
CA THR A 10 -4.23 -0.03 -5.32
C THR A 10 -5.66 -0.49 -4.99
N VAL A 11 -5.94 -0.92 -3.77
CA VAL A 11 -7.30 -1.23 -3.30
C VAL A 11 -8.10 0.06 -3.12
N THR A 12 -7.54 1.06 -2.50
CA THR A 12 -8.12 2.41 -2.46
C THR A 12 -7.87 3.16 -3.77
N VAL A 13 -8.75 4.08 -4.12
CA VAL A 13 -8.60 4.94 -5.31
C VAL A 13 -7.45 5.91 -5.12
N ALA A 14 -7.42 6.60 -3.97
CA ALA A 14 -6.35 7.50 -3.55
C ALA A 14 -5.44 6.83 -2.51
N ASP A 15 -4.25 7.37 -2.30
CA ASP A 15 -3.39 6.99 -1.16
C ASP A 15 -4.02 7.52 0.12
N SER A 16 -4.48 6.61 0.99
CA SER A 16 -5.19 6.98 2.22
C SER A 16 -4.25 7.56 3.28
N MET A 17 -2.97 7.18 3.28
CA MET A 17 -1.97 7.76 4.16
C MET A 17 -1.69 9.22 3.79
N ASP A 18 -1.48 9.50 2.51
CA ASP A 18 -1.31 10.86 2.00
C ASP A 18 -2.50 11.75 2.37
N LEU A 19 -3.74 11.24 2.20
CA LEU A 19 -4.95 11.97 2.58
C LEU A 19 -4.96 12.34 4.08
N ILE A 20 -4.59 11.39 4.94
CA ILE A 20 -4.56 11.58 6.39
C ILE A 20 -3.49 12.59 6.80
N VAL A 21 -2.27 12.47 6.27
CA VAL A 21 -1.17 13.40 6.60
C VAL A 21 -1.49 14.81 6.11
N ARG A 22 -2.13 14.95 4.95
CA ARG A 22 -2.54 16.26 4.44
C ARG A 22 -3.62 16.94 5.30
N GLU A 23 -4.51 16.19 5.89
CA GLU A 23 -5.60 16.73 6.73
C GLU A 23 -5.16 16.98 8.17
N PHE A 24 -4.43 16.05 8.77
CA PHE A 24 -4.14 16.04 10.20
C PHE A 24 -2.67 16.26 10.56
N GLY A 25 -1.77 16.24 9.60
CA GLY A 25 -0.33 16.36 9.77
C GLY A 25 0.28 17.53 8.99
N ASP A 26 1.48 17.33 8.49
CA ASP A 26 2.23 18.32 7.70
C ASP A 26 2.17 17.97 6.20
N ALA A 27 1.27 18.63 5.47
CA ALA A 27 1.08 18.43 4.03
C ALA A 27 2.34 18.75 3.20
N ASP A 28 3.21 19.66 3.66
CA ASP A 28 4.44 20.02 2.94
C ASP A 28 5.45 18.85 2.94
N LEU A 29 5.39 17.96 3.93
CA LEU A 29 6.18 16.73 3.94
C LEU A 29 5.74 15.77 2.84
N VAL A 30 4.43 15.58 2.68
CA VAL A 30 3.87 14.72 1.61
C VAL A 30 4.34 15.22 0.24
N ASP A 31 4.24 16.53 -0.03
CA ASP A 31 4.68 17.10 -1.31
C ASP A 31 6.19 16.88 -1.54
N ARG A 32 6.99 17.15 -0.52
CA ARG A 32 8.46 16.98 -0.57
C ARG A 32 8.88 15.55 -0.86
N TYR A 33 8.25 14.57 -0.21
CA TYR A 33 8.60 13.17 -0.37
C TYR A 33 7.99 12.57 -1.63
N SER A 34 6.77 12.97 -2.02
CA SER A 34 6.15 12.55 -3.29
C SER A 34 7.03 12.89 -4.48
N ASP A 35 7.61 14.09 -4.53
CA ASP A 35 8.53 14.49 -5.58
C ASP A 35 9.78 13.60 -5.63
N ALA A 36 10.31 13.19 -4.48
CA ALA A 36 11.46 12.29 -4.39
C ALA A 36 11.14 10.87 -4.89
N PHE A 37 9.90 10.38 -4.74
CA PHE A 37 9.46 9.07 -5.22
C PHE A 37 9.10 9.05 -6.72
N ILE A 38 8.92 10.21 -7.35
CA ILE A 38 8.60 10.31 -8.79
C ILE A 38 9.84 10.17 -9.67
N ASP A 39 11.00 10.65 -9.22
CA ASP A 39 12.24 10.60 -9.99
C ASP A 39 12.98 9.26 -9.77
N ASP A 40 12.59 8.27 -10.57
CA ASP A 40 13.17 6.91 -10.52
C ASP A 40 14.66 6.85 -10.89
N SER A 41 15.24 7.94 -11.41
CA SER A 41 16.65 8.01 -11.83
C SER A 41 17.60 8.25 -10.66
N LYS A 42 17.08 8.62 -9.48
CA LYS A 42 17.87 8.94 -8.29
C LYS A 42 17.56 7.99 -7.14
N PRO A 43 18.58 7.58 -6.37
CA PRO A 43 18.31 6.90 -5.10
C PRO A 43 17.54 7.87 -4.19
N LEU A 44 16.56 7.34 -3.45
CA LEU A 44 15.88 8.13 -2.43
C LEU A 44 16.92 8.64 -1.41
N PRO A 45 16.82 9.91 -1.01
CA PRO A 45 17.73 10.48 0.00
C PRO A 45 17.50 9.86 1.38
N VAL A 46 16.36 9.20 1.58
CA VAL A 46 15.91 8.57 2.83
C VAL A 46 15.15 7.27 2.53
N THR A 47 15.03 6.38 3.51
CA THR A 47 14.25 5.15 3.37
C THR A 47 12.74 5.45 3.41
N LEU A 48 11.93 4.58 2.80
CA LEU A 48 10.46 4.68 2.91
C LEU A 48 10.02 4.64 4.39
N GLN A 49 10.66 3.81 5.23
CA GLN A 49 10.39 3.77 6.66
C GLN A 49 10.54 5.16 7.30
N HIS A 50 11.65 5.86 7.03
CA HIS A 50 11.89 7.20 7.57
C HIS A 50 10.81 8.20 7.12
N VAL A 51 10.36 8.11 5.87
CA VAL A 51 9.27 8.96 5.37
C VAL A 51 7.99 8.73 6.17
N ILE A 52 7.54 7.48 6.27
CA ILE A 52 6.31 7.13 7.00
C ILE A 52 6.40 7.56 8.47
N GLU A 53 7.52 7.29 9.15
CA GLU A 53 7.72 7.69 10.55
C GLU A 53 7.68 9.21 10.73
N THR A 54 8.29 9.95 9.80
CA THR A 54 8.35 11.42 9.86
C THR A 54 6.98 12.05 9.61
N GLU A 55 6.25 11.58 8.63
CA GLU A 55 4.91 12.06 8.29
C GLU A 55 3.93 11.78 9.43
N LEU A 56 3.87 10.55 9.94
CA LEU A 56 2.97 10.17 11.02
C LEU A 56 3.27 10.87 12.34
N ALA A 57 4.54 11.20 12.63
CA ALA A 57 4.91 11.96 13.82
C ALA A 57 4.32 13.39 13.84
N THR A 58 3.85 13.90 12.70
CA THR A 58 3.21 15.21 12.63
C THR A 58 1.74 15.19 13.04
N ILE A 59 1.08 14.02 13.02
CA ILE A 59 -0.33 13.85 13.37
C ILE A 59 -0.47 13.89 14.90
N LYS A 60 -1.33 14.77 15.41
CA LYS A 60 -1.63 14.94 16.83
C LYS A 60 -3.08 14.59 17.17
N THR A 61 -3.91 14.38 16.15
CA THR A 61 -5.31 14.00 16.27
C THR A 61 -5.41 12.56 16.72
N PRO A 62 -6.31 12.21 17.67
CA PRO A 62 -6.54 10.85 18.11
C PRO A 62 -6.97 9.93 16.96
N LEU A 63 -6.60 8.66 17.05
CA LEU A 63 -6.85 7.66 15.99
C LEU A 63 -8.35 7.53 15.66
N ASP A 64 -9.22 7.55 16.64
CA ASP A 64 -10.67 7.39 16.44
C ASP A 64 -11.28 8.53 15.62
N GLU A 65 -10.81 9.76 15.82
CA GLU A 65 -11.22 10.91 15.00
C GLU A 65 -10.72 10.79 13.55
N VAL A 66 -9.46 10.37 13.37
CA VAL A 66 -8.88 10.14 12.04
C VAL A 66 -9.60 9.01 11.30
N VAL A 67 -9.92 7.92 11.99
CA VAL A 67 -10.68 6.80 11.41
C VAL A 67 -12.08 7.25 11.01
N ALA A 68 -12.79 8.00 11.86
CA ALA A 68 -14.12 8.51 11.52
C ALA A 68 -14.10 9.36 10.25
N TRP A 69 -13.11 10.26 10.12
CA TRP A 69 -12.91 11.09 8.92
C TRP A 69 -12.54 10.23 7.70
N LEU A 70 -11.63 9.25 7.87
CA LEU A 70 -11.19 8.39 6.78
C LEU A 70 -12.36 7.61 6.16
N LEU A 71 -13.28 7.08 6.98
CA LEU A 71 -14.45 6.34 6.51
C LEU A 71 -15.39 7.19 5.63
N GLU A 72 -15.37 8.52 5.76
CA GLU A 72 -16.13 9.42 4.91
C GLU A 72 -15.42 9.75 3.57
N LYS A 73 -14.12 9.56 3.50
CA LYS A 73 -13.27 10.01 2.37
C LYS A 73 -12.73 8.89 1.52
N VAL A 74 -12.52 7.70 2.10
CA VAL A 74 -11.90 6.59 1.39
C VAL A 74 -12.87 5.97 0.39
N GLU A 75 -12.38 5.77 -0.83
CA GLU A 75 -13.11 5.07 -1.89
C GLU A 75 -12.34 3.81 -2.27
N LEU A 76 -13.05 2.67 -2.33
CA LEU A 76 -12.48 1.42 -2.84
C LEU A 76 -12.57 1.39 -4.37
N ARG A 77 -11.52 0.85 -4.98
CA ARG A 77 -11.45 0.72 -6.43
C ARG A 77 -12.50 -0.26 -6.95
N PRO A 78 -13.20 0.07 -8.07
CA PRO A 78 -14.25 -0.78 -8.65
C PRO A 78 -13.80 -2.24 -8.84
N GLY A 79 -14.69 -3.17 -8.51
CA GLY A 79 -14.46 -4.61 -8.60
C GLY A 79 -13.68 -5.23 -7.43
N PHE A 80 -13.18 -4.43 -6.47
CA PHE A 80 -12.45 -4.99 -5.32
C PHE A 80 -13.33 -5.89 -4.45
N LEU A 81 -14.55 -5.47 -4.14
CA LEU A 81 -15.46 -6.24 -3.27
C LEU A 81 -15.77 -7.62 -3.87
N ASP A 82 -16.04 -7.70 -5.17
CA ASP A 82 -16.30 -8.96 -5.85
C ASP A 82 -15.03 -9.84 -5.88
N LEU A 83 -13.88 -9.23 -6.14
CA LEU A 83 -12.62 -9.97 -6.20
C LEU A 83 -12.21 -10.50 -4.84
N VAL A 84 -12.34 -9.73 -3.76
CA VAL A 84 -11.93 -10.17 -2.41
C VAL A 84 -12.77 -11.34 -1.91
N GLU A 85 -14.07 -11.35 -2.20
CA GLU A 85 -14.95 -12.44 -1.84
C GLU A 85 -14.57 -13.76 -2.54
N ARG A 86 -14.24 -13.69 -3.83
CA ARG A 86 -13.91 -14.86 -4.67
C ARG A 86 -12.51 -15.38 -4.42
N GLU A 87 -11.52 -14.49 -4.35
CA GLU A 87 -10.10 -14.84 -4.38
C GLU A 87 -9.46 -14.93 -3.00
N ARG A 88 -10.07 -14.31 -1.99
CA ARG A 88 -9.52 -14.20 -0.63
C ARG A 88 -8.02 -13.82 -0.66
N PRO A 89 -7.69 -12.68 -1.27
CA PRO A 89 -6.31 -12.25 -1.41
C PRO A 89 -5.68 -11.97 -0.05
N LEU A 90 -4.34 -11.95 -0.01
CA LEU A 90 -3.62 -11.32 1.07
C LEU A 90 -3.49 -9.83 0.79
N LEU A 91 -3.93 -8.98 1.71
CA LEU A 91 -3.63 -7.54 1.69
C LEU A 91 -2.27 -7.32 2.36
N LEU A 92 -1.34 -6.70 1.64
CA LEU A 92 0.03 -6.47 2.11
C LEU A 92 0.38 -4.99 1.97
N SER A 93 0.32 -4.25 3.06
CA SER A 93 0.44 -2.79 3.08
C SER A 93 1.61 -2.29 3.93
N SER A 94 2.12 -1.12 3.57
CA SER A 94 3.02 -0.31 4.40
C SER A 94 2.26 0.66 5.31
N ASN A 95 0.93 0.74 5.16
CA ASN A 95 0.04 1.53 6.00
C ASN A 95 -0.24 0.83 7.35
N LEU A 96 -1.05 1.43 8.19
CA LEU A 96 -1.38 0.98 9.54
C LEU A 96 -2.61 0.06 9.54
N ARG A 97 -2.51 -1.05 10.27
CA ARG A 97 -3.62 -1.97 10.50
C ARG A 97 -4.85 -1.25 11.04
N GLN A 98 -4.64 -0.36 12.02
CA GLN A 98 -5.69 0.40 12.68
C GLN A 98 -6.43 1.39 11.76
N LEU A 99 -5.90 1.69 10.58
CA LEU A 99 -6.58 2.47 9.54
C LEU A 99 -7.27 1.57 8.52
N ILE A 100 -6.68 0.42 8.18
CA ILE A 100 -7.19 -0.48 7.14
C ILE A 100 -8.37 -1.32 7.65
N GLU A 101 -8.27 -1.91 8.83
CA GLU A 101 -9.32 -2.79 9.37
C GLU A 101 -10.69 -2.09 9.55
N PRO A 102 -10.78 -0.84 10.04
CA PRO A 102 -12.05 -0.12 10.09
C PRO A 102 -12.67 0.10 8.70
N VAL A 103 -11.86 0.36 7.67
CA VAL A 103 -12.35 0.49 6.30
C VAL A 103 -12.88 -0.84 5.79
N LEU A 104 -12.14 -1.93 5.97
CA LEU A 104 -12.62 -3.27 5.58
C LEU A 104 -13.93 -3.62 6.29
N ALA A 105 -14.02 -3.36 7.60
CA ALA A 105 -15.23 -3.59 8.39
C ALA A 105 -16.41 -2.73 7.90
N HIS A 106 -16.18 -1.46 7.54
CA HIS A 106 -17.20 -0.58 6.98
C HIS A 106 -17.82 -1.12 5.69
N TYR A 107 -17.02 -1.77 4.85
CA TYR A 107 -17.48 -2.42 3.61
C TYR A 107 -17.88 -3.89 3.79
N GLY A 108 -17.87 -4.43 5.03
CA GLY A 108 -18.22 -5.82 5.33
C GLY A 108 -17.24 -6.85 4.77
N VAL A 109 -15.97 -6.47 4.63
CA VAL A 109 -14.91 -7.32 4.06
C VAL A 109 -14.09 -7.98 5.16
N GLU A 110 -13.94 -9.31 5.08
CA GLU A 110 -12.95 -10.08 5.84
C GLU A 110 -11.81 -10.48 4.91
N ALA A 111 -10.58 -10.10 5.23
CA ALA A 111 -9.40 -10.43 4.45
C ALA A 111 -8.17 -10.68 5.35
N ASP A 112 -7.27 -11.55 4.87
CA ASP A 112 -5.94 -11.67 5.49
C ASP A 112 -5.19 -10.34 5.29
N LEU A 113 -4.70 -9.74 6.37
CA LEU A 113 -3.99 -8.45 6.34
C LEU A 113 -2.64 -8.54 7.02
N ILE A 114 -1.61 -8.10 6.31
CA ILE A 114 -0.28 -7.80 6.84
C ILE A 114 -0.05 -6.30 6.64
N ALA A 115 0.10 -5.56 7.73
CA ALA A 115 0.31 -4.12 7.75
C ALA A 115 1.24 -3.74 8.91
N ASN A 116 1.62 -2.47 9.00
CA ASN A 116 2.34 -1.95 10.17
C ASN A 116 1.37 -1.67 11.33
N GLU A 117 1.93 -1.47 12.51
CA GLU A 117 1.14 -1.24 13.74
C GLU A 117 1.36 0.17 14.26
N LEU A 118 0.27 0.85 14.62
CA LEU A 118 0.32 2.07 15.41
C LEU A 118 0.55 1.69 16.88
N VAL A 119 1.61 2.20 17.49
CA VAL A 119 1.96 1.90 18.89
C VAL A 119 1.69 3.06 19.83
N ALA A 120 1.49 4.27 19.30
CA ALA A 120 1.01 5.42 20.07
C ALA A 120 0.42 6.49 19.17
N ASP A 121 -0.62 7.17 19.64
CA ASP A 121 -1.34 8.29 19.03
C ASP A 121 -1.53 9.44 20.03
N ASP A 122 -0.46 9.83 20.70
CA ASP A 122 -0.48 10.86 21.73
C ASP A 122 -0.06 12.25 21.20
N SER A 123 -0.09 13.25 22.06
CA SER A 123 0.24 14.64 21.73
C SER A 123 1.67 14.85 21.21
N SER A 124 2.56 13.87 21.34
CA SER A 124 3.90 13.93 20.74
C SER A 124 3.91 13.50 19.27
N GLY A 125 2.80 12.95 18.79
CA GLY A 125 2.59 12.45 17.42
C GLY A 125 2.46 10.96 17.38
N TRP A 126 1.97 10.48 16.24
CA TRP A 126 1.81 9.06 16.01
C TRP A 126 3.17 8.37 15.90
N ARG A 127 3.28 7.22 16.54
CA ARG A 127 4.46 6.35 16.47
C ARG A 127 4.05 4.97 16.00
N ILE A 128 4.85 4.43 15.09
CA ILE A 128 4.57 3.14 14.45
C ILE A 128 5.65 2.11 14.77
N GLN A 129 5.26 0.85 14.67
CA GLN A 129 6.18 -0.27 14.60
C GLN A 129 6.15 -0.83 13.18
N ILE A 130 7.31 -0.87 12.54
CA ILE A 130 7.52 -1.51 11.25
C ILE A 130 8.23 -2.84 11.49
N ASP A 131 7.51 -3.93 11.31
CA ASP A 131 8.04 -5.28 11.49
C ASP A 131 8.87 -5.74 10.30
N GLY A 132 9.72 -6.73 10.55
CA GLY A 132 10.53 -7.40 9.55
C GLY A 132 12.00 -7.03 9.59
N GLU A 133 12.80 -7.82 8.89
CA GLU A 133 14.25 -7.61 8.74
C GLU A 133 14.53 -6.69 7.55
N ILE A 134 15.76 -6.16 7.51
CA ILE A 134 16.23 -5.42 6.34
C ILE A 134 16.35 -6.39 5.16
N CYS A 135 15.67 -6.06 4.08
CA CYS A 135 15.69 -6.87 2.86
C CYS A 135 17.08 -6.84 2.21
N PRO A 136 17.72 -7.99 1.95
CA PRO A 136 19.04 -8.02 1.33
C PRO A 136 19.05 -7.56 -0.14
N VAL A 137 17.87 -7.37 -0.75
CA VAL A 137 17.73 -6.96 -2.15
C VAL A 137 17.64 -5.44 -2.29
N CYS A 138 16.79 -4.77 -1.48
CA CYS A 138 16.56 -3.34 -1.57
C CYS A 138 17.18 -2.53 -0.42
N GLY A 139 17.65 -3.18 0.64
CA GLY A 139 18.26 -2.51 1.80
C GLY A 139 17.26 -1.87 2.77
N GLU A 140 15.96 -2.08 2.58
CA GLU A 140 14.89 -1.54 3.43
C GLU A 140 14.06 -2.65 4.09
N ARG A 141 13.30 -2.32 5.14
CA ARG A 141 12.23 -3.18 5.66
C ARG A 141 11.04 -3.10 4.71
N CYS A 142 11.05 -3.93 3.68
CA CYS A 142 10.05 -3.88 2.60
C CYS A 142 9.08 -5.06 2.64
N LYS A 143 7.98 -4.94 1.91
CA LYS A 143 6.93 -5.95 1.77
C LYS A 143 7.43 -7.31 1.26
N ARG A 144 8.56 -7.39 0.54
CA ARG A 144 9.11 -8.64 0.01
C ARG A 144 9.34 -9.70 1.08
N GLN A 145 9.83 -9.29 2.26
CA GLN A 145 10.11 -10.21 3.39
C GLN A 145 8.83 -10.82 4.00
N ARG A 146 7.70 -10.23 3.68
CA ARG A 146 6.37 -10.60 4.22
C ARG A 146 5.51 -11.34 3.19
N LEU A 147 6.05 -11.60 1.98
CA LEU A 147 5.36 -12.39 0.97
C LEU A 147 5.21 -13.86 1.41
N PRO A 148 4.05 -14.49 1.14
CA PRO A 148 3.88 -15.91 1.39
C PRO A 148 4.78 -16.74 0.46
N ALA A 149 5.06 -17.97 0.86
CA ALA A 149 5.80 -18.92 0.01
C ALA A 149 4.96 -19.37 -1.20
N GLY A 150 5.63 -19.68 -2.31
CA GLY A 150 5.03 -20.23 -3.52
C GLY A 150 4.84 -19.22 -4.64
N GLU A 151 4.02 -19.57 -5.62
CA GLU A 151 3.70 -18.69 -6.75
C GLU A 151 2.77 -17.55 -6.33
N ILE A 152 3.17 -16.32 -6.65
CA ILE A 152 2.47 -15.09 -6.28
C ILE A 152 2.06 -14.32 -7.52
N THR A 153 0.82 -13.88 -7.53
CA THR A 153 0.35 -12.76 -8.36
C THR A 153 0.30 -11.52 -7.48
N TYR A 154 1.14 -10.53 -7.78
CA TYR A 154 1.23 -9.28 -7.04
C TYR A 154 0.50 -8.15 -7.78
N VAL A 155 -0.23 -7.33 -7.03
CA VAL A 155 -0.94 -6.15 -7.56
C VAL A 155 -0.51 -4.93 -6.77
N GLY A 156 0.01 -3.90 -7.44
CA GLY A 156 0.50 -2.71 -6.78
C GLY A 156 0.59 -1.47 -7.67
N ASN A 157 0.94 -0.33 -7.08
CA ASN A 157 0.96 0.95 -7.78
C ASN A 157 2.20 1.82 -7.52
N GLY A 158 2.95 1.60 -6.44
CA GLY A 158 3.91 2.57 -5.93
C GLY A 158 5.32 2.05 -5.66
N TYR A 159 6.10 2.89 -4.98
CA TYR A 159 7.48 2.61 -4.61
C TYR A 159 7.61 1.37 -3.71
N SER A 160 6.76 1.26 -2.69
CA SER A 160 6.78 0.13 -1.74
C SER A 160 6.56 -1.23 -2.40
N ASP A 161 6.02 -1.24 -3.63
CA ASP A 161 5.68 -2.45 -4.37
C ASP A 161 6.79 -2.95 -5.28
N ARG A 162 7.83 -2.15 -5.56
CA ARG A 162 8.91 -2.50 -6.48
C ARG A 162 9.59 -3.81 -6.11
N CYS A 163 10.03 -3.92 -4.87
CA CYS A 163 10.76 -5.10 -4.41
C CYS A 163 9.90 -6.36 -4.30
N PRO A 164 8.67 -6.35 -3.74
CA PRO A 164 7.79 -7.53 -3.74
C PRO A 164 7.30 -7.91 -5.13
N ALA A 165 7.00 -6.96 -6.03
CA ALA A 165 6.61 -7.25 -7.41
C ALA A 165 7.68 -8.06 -8.14
N LEU A 166 8.96 -7.66 -8.06
CA LEU A 166 10.08 -8.38 -8.66
C LEU A 166 10.35 -9.77 -8.05
N ALA A 167 9.73 -10.10 -6.91
CA ALA A 167 9.79 -11.43 -6.30
C ALA A 167 8.60 -12.31 -6.69
N SER A 168 7.66 -11.79 -7.49
CA SER A 168 6.40 -12.44 -7.81
C SER A 168 6.42 -13.05 -9.21
N SER A 169 5.59 -14.07 -9.43
CA SER A 169 5.52 -14.81 -10.70
C SER A 169 4.72 -14.07 -11.76
N ARG A 170 3.76 -13.23 -11.33
CA ARG A 170 2.90 -12.41 -12.18
C ARG A 170 2.67 -11.06 -11.53
N ILE A 171 2.67 -9.99 -12.29
CA ILE A 171 2.57 -8.62 -11.78
C ILE A 171 1.45 -7.89 -12.50
N PHE A 172 0.53 -7.32 -11.74
CA PHE A 172 -0.36 -6.27 -12.18
C PHE A 172 0.12 -4.94 -11.62
N ALA A 173 0.37 -3.97 -12.48
CA ALA A 173 0.95 -2.69 -12.07
C ALA A 173 0.23 -1.49 -12.69
N ARG A 174 0.27 -0.39 -11.95
CA ARG A 174 -0.17 0.92 -12.41
C ARG A 174 0.76 2.02 -11.87
N CYS A 175 0.53 3.26 -12.30
CA CYS A 175 1.21 4.46 -11.77
C CYS A 175 2.74 4.34 -11.66
N GLY A 176 3.29 4.60 -10.48
CA GLY A 176 4.72 4.60 -10.19
C GLY A 176 5.38 3.24 -10.38
N LEU A 177 4.70 2.16 -9.96
CA LEU A 177 5.21 0.81 -10.16
C LEU A 177 5.32 0.46 -11.65
N ALA A 178 4.30 0.79 -12.46
CA ALA A 178 4.33 0.54 -13.90
C ALA A 178 5.50 1.27 -14.56
N ARG A 179 5.69 2.57 -14.29
CA ARG A 179 6.83 3.34 -14.81
C ARG A 179 8.18 2.74 -14.42
N TYR A 180 8.30 2.30 -13.16
CA TYR A 180 9.52 1.64 -12.69
C TYR A 180 9.80 0.34 -13.45
N LEU A 181 8.79 -0.52 -13.62
CA LEU A 181 8.94 -1.78 -14.35
C LEU A 181 9.28 -1.55 -15.83
N ASP A 182 8.69 -0.54 -16.47
CA ASP A 182 9.06 -0.11 -17.82
C ASP A 182 10.54 0.31 -17.90
N SER A 183 11.01 1.06 -16.92
CA SER A 183 12.40 1.57 -16.90
C SER A 183 13.46 0.48 -16.84
N ILE A 184 13.11 -0.68 -16.26
CA ILE A 184 14.00 -1.84 -16.11
C ILE A 184 13.67 -2.99 -17.09
N GLY A 185 12.66 -2.81 -17.96
CA GLY A 185 12.23 -3.83 -18.92
C GLY A 185 11.60 -5.07 -18.27
N ALA A 186 11.03 -4.97 -17.09
CA ALA A 186 10.37 -6.07 -16.40
C ALA A 186 8.91 -6.21 -16.87
N PRO A 187 8.42 -7.43 -17.18
CA PRO A 187 7.07 -7.64 -17.69
C PRO A 187 6.02 -7.44 -16.58
N TYR A 188 4.91 -6.83 -16.93
CA TYR A 188 3.72 -6.68 -16.08
C TYR A 188 2.46 -6.54 -16.93
N GLU A 189 1.30 -6.64 -16.32
CA GLU A 189 0.00 -6.37 -16.90
C GLU A 189 -0.56 -5.07 -16.32
N PRO A 190 -0.93 -4.07 -17.14
CA PRO A 190 -1.53 -2.84 -16.64
C PRO A 190 -2.98 -3.10 -16.18
N PHE A 191 -3.44 -2.35 -15.17
CA PHE A 191 -4.83 -2.40 -14.73
C PHE A 191 -5.35 -1.01 -14.33
N GLY A 192 -6.65 -0.78 -14.55
CA GLY A 192 -7.38 0.40 -14.10
C GLY A 192 -8.26 0.09 -12.88
N ASP A 193 -8.85 -1.11 -12.86
CA ASP A 193 -9.75 -1.60 -11.81
C ASP A 193 -9.62 -3.12 -11.59
N PHE A 194 -10.34 -3.64 -10.59
CA PHE A 194 -10.28 -5.06 -10.25
C PHE A 194 -11.13 -5.95 -11.16
N HIS A 195 -12.05 -5.42 -11.94
CA HIS A 195 -12.76 -6.20 -12.98
C HIS A 195 -11.78 -6.66 -14.06
N GLN A 196 -10.83 -5.80 -14.45
CA GLN A 196 -9.78 -6.14 -15.41
C GLN A 196 -8.85 -7.23 -14.87
N ILE A 197 -8.50 -7.16 -13.59
CA ILE A 197 -7.69 -8.20 -12.94
C ILE A 197 -8.47 -9.52 -12.90
N ALA A 198 -9.74 -9.51 -12.50
CA ALA A 198 -10.59 -10.70 -12.47
C ALA A 198 -10.68 -11.37 -13.84
N ALA A 199 -10.93 -10.60 -14.91
CA ALA A 199 -10.94 -11.09 -16.29
C ALA A 199 -9.60 -11.72 -16.68
N ALA A 200 -8.47 -11.06 -16.41
CA ALA A 200 -7.12 -11.54 -16.72
C ALA A 200 -6.73 -12.80 -15.92
N LEU A 201 -7.34 -13.03 -14.77
CA LEU A 201 -7.17 -14.27 -14.01
C LEU A 201 -8.01 -15.45 -14.59
N GLY A 202 -8.77 -15.21 -15.67
CA GLY A 202 -9.61 -16.21 -16.32
C GLY A 202 -10.87 -16.58 -15.50
N ARG A 203 -11.40 -15.62 -14.77
CA ARG A 203 -12.49 -15.79 -13.80
C ARG A 203 -13.63 -14.83 -14.08
N ASP A 204 -13.97 -14.75 -15.38
CA ASP A 204 -15.17 -14.06 -15.82
C ASP A 204 -16.42 -14.67 -15.15
N ALA A 205 -17.34 -13.80 -14.78
CA ALA A 205 -18.54 -14.08 -13.98
C ALA A 205 -19.47 -15.15 -14.54
#